data_7a0cb93db8bee07f7d774a5479ace964
#
_entry.id   7a0cb93db8bee07f7d774a5479ace964
#
_cell.length_a   1.000
_cell.length_b   1.000
_cell.length_c   1.000
_cell.angle_alpha   90.00
_cell.angle_beta   90.00
_cell.angle_gamma   90.00
#
_symmetry.space_group_name_H-M   'P 1'
#
loop_
_entity.id
_entity.type
_entity.pdbx_description
1 polymer ?
#
loop_
_entity_poly.entity_id
_entity_poly.type
_entity_poly.pdbx_seq_one_letter_code
_entity_poly.pdbx_strand_id
1 'polypeptide(L)'
;MRTVEIFDTTLRDGEQSPGVNLSTSEKVEIALQLEKLGVNSIEAGFAASSPGDFQSVRAVAKKVKRATVVSLSRSVEKDIDASWEALKEAESPCIHIFLATSPIHRKYKLRMSKEEVLETLDRAIRYARRFFPKVEFSAEDAGRTEIDYLCQVAERAIAAGADVLNFPDTVGYLTPEEYADIFIQLHRRVPGIEKVKLSAHCHNDLGMAVANTLAAIQAGVDQVEGTINGIGERAGNAAIEEVAMALKTRESYYQAATTLNHREIARTSRLVSKLTGMFVPGNKAIVGANAFAHESGIHQDGILKHQSTYEIIRPET
;
A
#
# COMPACT_ATOMS: atom_id res chain seq x y z
N MET A 1 22.54 1.45 0.22
CA MET A 1 21.27 1.20 -0.47
C MET A 1 20.14 1.42 0.53
N ARG A 2 19.11 2.17 0.15
CA ARG A 2 17.96 2.51 1.00
C ARG A 2 16.97 1.34 1.05
N THR A 3 16.38 1.08 2.21
CA THR A 3 15.29 0.10 2.33
C THR A 3 13.96 0.83 2.21
N VAL A 4 13.07 0.33 1.33
CA VAL A 4 11.68 0.78 1.19
C VAL A 4 10.79 -0.24 1.89
N GLU A 5 9.95 0.24 2.81
CA GLU A 5 8.99 -0.60 3.53
C GLU A 5 7.81 -0.96 2.63
N ILE A 6 7.34 -2.18 2.76
CA ILE A 6 6.16 -2.69 2.06
C ILE A 6 4.98 -2.75 3.04
N PHE A 7 3.95 -1.98 2.73
CA PHE A 7 2.66 -2.00 3.38
C PHE A 7 1.67 -2.76 2.49
N ASP A 8 1.28 -3.94 2.93
CA ASP A 8 0.33 -4.77 2.17
C ASP A 8 -1.11 -4.44 2.56
N THR A 9 -1.92 -4.10 1.58
CA THR A 9 -3.35 -3.82 1.76
C THR A 9 -4.26 -4.86 1.07
N THR A 10 -3.75 -6.05 0.79
CA THR A 10 -4.52 -7.15 0.16
C THR A 10 -5.79 -7.50 0.94
N LEU A 11 -5.72 -7.48 2.28
CA LEU A 11 -6.84 -7.83 3.17
C LEU A 11 -7.83 -6.66 3.42
N ARG A 12 -7.53 -5.47 2.91
CA ARG A 12 -8.43 -4.31 3.01
C ARG A 12 -8.83 -3.83 1.62
N ASP A 13 -7.95 -3.15 0.88
CA ASP A 13 -8.24 -2.63 -0.46
C ASP A 13 -8.38 -3.77 -1.48
N GLY A 14 -7.50 -4.77 -1.38
CA GLY A 14 -7.58 -5.96 -2.21
C GLY A 14 -8.90 -6.71 -2.06
N GLU A 15 -9.43 -6.83 -0.84
CA GLU A 15 -10.73 -7.45 -0.58
C GLU A 15 -11.91 -6.64 -1.12
N GLN A 16 -11.73 -5.34 -1.37
CA GLN A 16 -12.75 -4.49 -2.00
C GLN A 16 -12.90 -4.74 -3.51
N SER A 17 -12.14 -5.66 -4.09
CA SER A 17 -12.37 -6.13 -5.47
C SER A 17 -13.77 -6.73 -5.60
N PRO A 18 -14.55 -6.36 -6.64
CA PRO A 18 -15.88 -6.92 -6.84
C PRO A 18 -15.87 -8.45 -6.88
N GLY A 19 -16.70 -9.08 -6.05
CA GLY A 19 -16.83 -10.54 -5.96
C GLY A 19 -15.86 -11.22 -4.98
N VAL A 20 -14.94 -10.51 -4.37
CA VAL A 20 -14.09 -11.05 -3.30
C VAL A 20 -14.81 -10.96 -1.96
N ASN A 21 -14.77 -12.07 -1.21
CA ASN A 21 -15.32 -12.13 0.15
C ASN A 21 -14.53 -13.19 0.92
N LEU A 22 -13.66 -12.74 1.81
CA LEU A 22 -12.78 -13.60 2.59
C LEU A 22 -13.37 -13.87 3.97
N SER A 23 -13.41 -15.14 4.37
CA SER A 23 -13.68 -15.51 5.75
C SER A 23 -12.54 -15.08 6.68
N THR A 24 -12.81 -14.98 7.98
CA THR A 24 -11.80 -14.68 8.99
C THR A 24 -10.61 -15.65 8.94
N SER A 25 -10.85 -16.95 8.70
CA SER A 25 -9.78 -17.95 8.59
C SER A 25 -8.90 -17.75 7.37
N GLU A 26 -9.48 -17.38 6.22
CA GLU A 26 -8.75 -17.08 4.99
C GLU A 26 -7.92 -15.80 5.14
N LYS A 27 -8.47 -14.75 5.79
CA LYS A 27 -7.69 -13.54 6.12
C LYS A 27 -6.48 -13.86 7.00
N VAL A 28 -6.63 -14.71 8.00
CA VAL A 28 -5.52 -15.15 8.85
C VAL A 28 -4.50 -15.95 8.05
N GLU A 29 -4.93 -16.83 7.15
CA GLU A 29 -4.03 -17.63 6.30
C GLU A 29 -3.20 -16.73 5.39
N ILE A 30 -3.83 -15.76 4.71
CA ILE A 30 -3.15 -14.77 3.88
C ILE A 30 -2.19 -13.93 4.73
N ALA A 31 -2.61 -13.41 5.88
CA ALA A 31 -1.77 -12.60 6.76
C ALA A 31 -0.48 -13.33 7.19
N LEU A 32 -0.58 -14.61 7.55
CA LEU A 32 0.58 -15.43 7.91
C LEU A 32 1.50 -15.69 6.70
N GLN A 33 0.96 -15.80 5.51
CA GLN A 33 1.76 -15.91 4.30
C GLN A 33 2.44 -14.59 3.93
N LEU A 34 1.76 -13.44 4.09
CA LEU A 34 2.35 -12.11 3.93
C LEU A 34 3.50 -11.87 4.93
N GLU A 35 3.35 -12.33 6.16
CA GLU A 35 4.42 -12.29 7.15
C GLU A 35 5.63 -13.15 6.74
N LYS A 36 5.42 -14.33 6.11
CA LYS A 36 6.50 -15.16 5.55
C LYS A 36 7.16 -14.50 4.34
N LEU A 37 6.37 -13.84 3.51
CA LEU A 37 6.88 -13.03 2.39
C LEU A 37 7.77 -11.89 2.90
N GLY A 38 7.56 -11.41 4.12
CA GLY A 38 8.39 -10.39 4.74
C GLY A 38 7.92 -8.96 4.55
N VAL A 39 6.59 -8.74 4.38
CA VAL A 39 6.02 -7.39 4.37
C VAL A 39 6.21 -6.72 5.75
N ASN A 40 6.36 -5.40 5.76
CA ASN A 40 6.59 -4.64 6.98
C ASN A 40 5.29 -4.36 7.73
N SER A 41 4.20 -4.11 6.99
CA SER A 41 2.87 -3.84 7.54
C SER A 41 1.80 -4.60 6.78
N ILE A 42 0.76 -5.04 7.50
CA ILE A 42 -0.41 -5.75 6.95
C ILE A 42 -1.66 -4.98 7.37
N GLU A 43 -2.34 -4.36 6.43
CA GLU A 43 -3.63 -3.73 6.66
C GLU A 43 -4.72 -4.81 6.67
N ALA A 44 -5.11 -5.20 7.88
CA ALA A 44 -5.96 -6.37 8.11
C ALA A 44 -7.45 -6.14 7.80
N GLY A 45 -7.87 -4.89 7.61
CA GLY A 45 -9.23 -4.51 7.28
C GLY A 45 -9.66 -3.19 7.90
N PHE A 46 -10.98 -2.96 7.95
CA PHE A 46 -11.60 -1.80 8.56
C PHE A 46 -12.50 -2.22 9.73
N ALA A 47 -11.94 -2.24 10.95
CA ALA A 47 -12.59 -2.81 12.13
C ALA A 47 -13.96 -2.20 12.46
N ALA A 48 -14.19 -0.92 12.11
CA ALA A 48 -15.46 -0.23 12.37
C ALA A 48 -16.54 -0.49 11.30
N SER A 49 -16.24 -1.17 10.19
CA SER A 49 -17.20 -1.35 9.10
C SER A 49 -18.30 -2.35 9.43
N SER A 50 -17.97 -3.44 10.10
CA SER A 50 -18.92 -4.47 10.53
C SER A 50 -18.39 -5.29 11.71
N PRO A 51 -19.26 -6.03 12.43
CA PRO A 51 -18.81 -6.98 13.45
C PRO A 51 -17.90 -8.09 12.88
N GLY A 52 -18.11 -8.50 11.64
CA GLY A 52 -17.28 -9.51 10.96
C GLY A 52 -15.87 -8.98 10.68
N ASP A 53 -15.75 -7.74 10.18
CA ASP A 53 -14.47 -7.09 9.96
C ASP A 53 -13.71 -6.88 11.26
N PHE A 54 -14.41 -6.45 12.32
CA PHE A 54 -13.82 -6.34 13.65
C PHE A 54 -13.19 -7.66 14.11
N GLN A 55 -13.93 -8.78 14.00
CA GLN A 55 -13.43 -10.10 14.39
C GLN A 55 -12.25 -10.55 13.52
N SER A 56 -12.29 -10.24 12.24
CA SER A 56 -11.21 -10.59 11.30
C SER A 56 -9.93 -9.81 11.62
N VAL A 57 -10.00 -8.49 11.80
CA VAL A 57 -8.85 -7.67 12.20
C VAL A 57 -8.27 -8.16 13.53
N ARG A 58 -9.13 -8.44 14.52
CA ARG A 58 -8.69 -8.97 15.81
C ARG A 58 -8.03 -10.36 15.70
N ALA A 59 -8.54 -11.24 14.83
CA ALA A 59 -7.96 -12.56 14.61
C ALA A 59 -6.57 -12.48 13.97
N VAL A 60 -6.39 -11.61 12.97
CA VAL A 60 -5.09 -11.32 12.36
C VAL A 60 -4.12 -10.75 13.40
N ALA A 61 -4.56 -9.75 14.18
CA ALA A 61 -3.76 -9.12 15.23
C ALA A 61 -3.18 -10.12 16.24
N LYS A 62 -3.96 -11.13 16.62
CA LYS A 62 -3.51 -12.18 17.55
C LYS A 62 -2.48 -13.15 16.95
N LYS A 63 -2.49 -13.34 15.63
CA LYS A 63 -1.69 -14.37 14.95
C LYS A 63 -0.39 -13.86 14.35
N VAL A 64 -0.39 -12.66 13.80
CA VAL A 64 0.81 -12.01 13.24
C VAL A 64 1.75 -11.58 14.38
N LYS A 65 3.06 -11.84 14.22
CA LYS A 65 4.05 -11.61 15.29
C LYS A 65 5.21 -10.70 14.90
N ARG A 66 5.50 -10.58 13.61
CA ARG A 66 6.66 -9.82 13.11
C ARG A 66 6.28 -8.57 12.35
N ALA A 67 5.23 -8.66 11.54
CA ALA A 67 4.73 -7.49 10.80
C ALA A 67 3.87 -6.60 11.69
N THR A 68 3.85 -5.31 11.39
CA THR A 68 2.90 -4.36 11.98
C THR A 68 1.49 -4.69 11.47
N VAL A 69 0.52 -4.83 12.37
CA VAL A 69 -0.88 -5.04 11.99
C VAL A 69 -1.61 -3.71 12.04
N VAL A 70 -2.27 -3.38 10.94
CA VAL A 70 -2.90 -2.07 10.73
C VAL A 70 -4.42 -2.24 10.55
N SER A 71 -5.20 -1.30 11.09
CA SER A 71 -6.62 -1.16 10.80
C SER A 71 -6.89 0.20 10.19
N LEU A 72 -7.62 0.22 9.06
CA LEU A 72 -8.13 1.46 8.48
C LEU A 72 -9.16 2.09 9.40
N SER A 73 -9.20 3.42 9.44
CA SER A 73 -10.16 4.19 10.25
C SER A 73 -10.51 5.51 9.57
N ARG A 74 -11.79 5.88 9.59
CA ARG A 74 -12.17 7.26 9.31
C ARG A 74 -11.67 8.16 10.43
N SER A 75 -11.60 9.46 10.17
CA SER A 75 -11.22 10.49 11.14
C SER A 75 -12.34 10.75 12.20
N VAL A 76 -12.86 9.68 12.82
CA VAL A 76 -13.97 9.68 13.78
C VAL A 76 -13.60 8.87 15.01
N GLU A 77 -13.74 9.41 16.20
CA GLU A 77 -13.33 8.77 17.46
C GLU A 77 -13.87 7.35 17.63
N LYS A 78 -15.16 7.12 17.32
CA LYS A 78 -15.77 5.80 17.39
C LYS A 78 -15.07 4.73 16.52
N ASP A 79 -14.59 5.12 15.34
CA ASP A 79 -13.86 4.20 14.44
C ASP A 79 -12.45 3.94 14.97
N ILE A 80 -11.82 4.96 15.56
CA ILE A 80 -10.51 4.85 16.21
C ILE A 80 -10.58 3.91 17.41
N ASP A 81 -11.63 4.05 18.24
CA ASP A 81 -11.89 3.15 19.37
C ASP A 81 -12.07 1.70 18.91
N ALA A 82 -12.87 1.47 17.86
CA ALA A 82 -13.07 0.13 17.30
C ALA A 82 -11.76 -0.47 16.77
N SER A 83 -10.92 0.34 16.11
CA SER A 83 -9.60 -0.08 15.65
C SER A 83 -8.69 -0.45 16.82
N TRP A 84 -8.67 0.34 17.89
CA TRP A 84 -7.92 0.03 19.10
C TRP A 84 -8.36 -1.28 19.74
N GLU A 85 -9.66 -1.45 19.96
CA GLU A 85 -10.21 -2.67 20.57
C GLU A 85 -9.89 -3.94 19.76
N ALA A 86 -9.83 -3.82 18.44
CA ALA A 86 -9.44 -4.93 17.57
C ALA A 86 -7.91 -5.20 17.59
N LEU A 87 -7.09 -4.17 17.74
CA LEU A 87 -5.63 -4.26 17.60
C LEU A 87 -4.84 -4.31 18.91
N LYS A 88 -5.44 -4.02 20.06
CA LYS A 88 -4.73 -3.92 21.35
C LYS A 88 -3.98 -5.19 21.78
N GLU A 89 -4.27 -6.34 21.18
CA GLU A 89 -3.57 -7.60 21.41
C GLU A 89 -2.47 -7.89 20.36
N ALA A 90 -2.25 -6.98 19.38
CA ALA A 90 -1.18 -7.14 18.40
C ALA A 90 0.19 -6.82 19.01
N GLU A 91 1.24 -7.49 18.55
CA GLU A 91 2.64 -7.20 18.97
C GLU A 91 3.08 -5.79 18.52
N SER A 92 2.63 -5.37 17.34
CA SER A 92 2.93 -4.05 16.77
C SER A 92 1.67 -3.46 16.12
N PRO A 93 0.79 -2.80 16.91
CA PRO A 93 -0.43 -2.20 16.39
C PRO A 93 -0.14 -0.83 15.73
N CYS A 94 -0.81 -0.58 14.60
CA CYS A 94 -0.83 0.73 13.94
C CYS A 94 -2.25 1.06 13.50
N ILE A 95 -2.62 2.33 13.57
CA ILE A 95 -3.86 2.81 12.98
C ILE A 95 -3.56 3.60 11.70
N HIS A 96 -4.34 3.36 10.64
CA HIS A 96 -4.31 4.09 9.40
C HIS A 96 -5.56 4.97 9.29
N ILE A 97 -5.41 6.26 9.55
CA ILE A 97 -6.51 7.23 9.51
C ILE A 97 -6.51 7.90 8.14
N PHE A 98 -7.68 8.07 7.53
CA PHE A 98 -7.79 8.79 6.27
C PHE A 98 -8.84 9.90 6.34
N LEU A 99 -8.59 10.95 5.55
CA LEU A 99 -9.54 12.03 5.28
C LEU A 99 -9.27 12.60 3.89
N ALA A 100 -10.33 12.82 3.11
CA ALA A 100 -10.18 13.32 1.76
C ALA A 100 -9.81 14.80 1.74
N THR A 101 -8.91 15.17 0.83
CA THR A 101 -8.34 16.52 0.76
C THR A 101 -8.65 17.26 -0.54
N SER A 102 -9.04 16.55 -1.62
CA SER A 102 -9.28 17.17 -2.92
C SER A 102 -10.52 18.08 -2.95
N PRO A 103 -10.55 19.08 -3.83
CA PRO A 103 -11.69 20.00 -3.95
C PRO A 103 -13.01 19.30 -4.20
N ILE A 104 -13.01 18.25 -5.02
CA ILE A 104 -14.21 17.48 -5.35
C ILE A 104 -14.75 16.72 -4.13
N HIS A 105 -13.86 16.09 -3.35
CA HIS A 105 -14.27 15.38 -2.14
C HIS A 105 -14.69 16.33 -1.02
N ARG A 106 -13.97 17.43 -0.81
CA ARG A 106 -14.35 18.46 0.16
C ARG A 106 -15.75 19.01 -0.12
N LYS A 107 -16.04 19.30 -1.41
CA LYS A 107 -17.33 19.89 -1.80
C LYS A 107 -18.49 18.90 -1.74
N TYR A 108 -18.35 17.71 -2.29
CA TYR A 108 -19.48 16.80 -2.54
C TYR A 108 -19.59 15.67 -1.51
N LYS A 109 -18.46 15.11 -1.05
CA LYS A 109 -18.42 13.98 -0.11
C LYS A 109 -18.45 14.47 1.35
N LEU A 110 -17.54 15.36 1.71
CA LEU A 110 -17.37 15.81 3.09
C LEU A 110 -18.25 17.02 3.44
N ARG A 111 -18.45 17.93 2.47
CA ARG A 111 -19.08 19.25 2.65
C ARG A 111 -18.35 20.08 3.71
N MET A 112 -17.01 20.08 3.62
CA MET A 112 -16.10 20.75 4.55
C MET A 112 -15.22 21.75 3.80
N SER A 113 -14.92 22.87 4.47
CA SER A 113 -13.87 23.81 4.06
C SER A 113 -12.49 23.20 4.27
N LYS A 114 -11.44 23.84 3.74
CA LYS A 114 -10.04 23.46 3.98
C LYS A 114 -9.71 23.43 5.47
N GLU A 115 -10.15 24.46 6.20
CA GLU A 115 -9.88 24.57 7.64
C GLU A 115 -10.58 23.49 8.47
N GLU A 116 -11.84 23.19 8.17
CA GLU A 116 -12.58 22.11 8.85
C GLU A 116 -11.94 20.74 8.63
N VAL A 117 -11.36 20.49 7.44
CA VAL A 117 -10.59 19.27 7.17
C VAL A 117 -9.30 19.25 8.01
N LEU A 118 -8.56 20.37 8.10
CA LEU A 118 -7.35 20.48 8.92
C LEU A 118 -7.65 20.28 10.42
N GLU A 119 -8.71 20.86 10.92
CA GLU A 119 -9.15 20.68 12.33
C GLU A 119 -9.57 19.23 12.60
N THR A 120 -10.25 18.59 11.65
CA THR A 120 -10.72 17.21 11.77
C THR A 120 -9.56 16.22 11.80
N LEU A 121 -8.58 16.36 10.89
CA LEU A 121 -7.41 15.49 10.90
C LEU A 121 -6.55 15.68 12.16
N ASP A 122 -6.34 16.93 12.61
CA ASP A 122 -5.58 17.23 13.82
C ASP A 122 -6.19 16.53 15.04
N ARG A 123 -7.50 16.72 15.23
CA ARG A 123 -8.24 16.08 16.32
C ARG A 123 -8.16 14.55 16.25
N ALA A 124 -8.37 13.95 15.08
CA ALA A 124 -8.36 12.51 14.91
C ALA A 124 -6.98 11.90 15.20
N ILE A 125 -5.90 12.49 14.66
CA ILE A 125 -4.54 12.03 14.90
C ILE A 125 -4.17 12.14 16.37
N ARG A 126 -4.42 13.29 17.01
CA ARG A 126 -4.17 13.48 18.46
C ARG A 126 -4.97 12.52 19.32
N TYR A 127 -6.21 12.23 18.94
CA TYR A 127 -7.04 11.25 19.64
C TYR A 127 -6.44 9.85 19.54
N ALA A 128 -6.05 9.41 18.33
CA ALA A 128 -5.44 8.11 18.09
C ALA A 128 -4.10 7.93 18.83
N ARG A 129 -3.28 8.98 18.90
CA ARG A 129 -2.00 8.97 19.64
C ARG A 129 -2.11 8.64 21.14
N ARG A 130 -3.31 8.73 21.71
CA ARG A 130 -3.56 8.35 23.11
C ARG A 130 -3.50 6.82 23.31
N PHE A 131 -3.70 6.05 22.25
CA PHE A 131 -3.81 4.60 22.28
C PHE A 131 -2.73 3.91 21.44
N PHE A 132 -2.47 4.41 20.25
CA PHE A 132 -1.60 3.77 19.29
C PHE A 132 -0.15 4.26 19.37
N PRO A 133 0.84 3.32 19.41
CA PRO A 133 2.25 3.68 19.32
C PRO A 133 2.64 4.19 17.94
N LYS A 134 1.91 3.80 16.87
CA LYS A 134 2.14 4.20 15.48
C LYS A 134 0.83 4.67 14.84
N VAL A 135 0.88 5.84 14.20
CA VAL A 135 -0.26 6.45 13.49
C VAL A 135 0.17 6.80 12.08
N GLU A 136 -0.54 6.25 11.11
CA GLU A 136 -0.45 6.62 9.70
C GLU A 136 -1.65 7.46 9.30
N PHE A 137 -1.40 8.52 8.52
CA PHE A 137 -2.46 9.39 7.99
C PHE A 137 -2.40 9.43 6.47
N SER A 138 -3.53 9.16 5.81
CA SER A 138 -3.71 9.29 4.35
C SER A 138 -4.51 10.53 4.00
N ALA A 139 -3.92 11.37 3.14
CA ALA A 139 -4.62 12.45 2.46
C ALA A 139 -5.37 11.88 1.24
N GLU A 140 -6.57 11.29 1.46
CA GLU A 140 -7.33 10.67 0.37
C GLU A 140 -7.51 11.61 -0.81
N ASP A 141 -7.27 11.08 -2.03
CA ASP A 141 -7.32 11.82 -3.29
C ASP A 141 -6.26 12.95 -3.38
N ALA A 142 -5.07 12.66 -2.84
CA ALA A 142 -3.93 13.58 -2.90
C ALA A 142 -3.55 13.95 -4.34
N GLY A 143 -3.68 13.00 -5.28
CA GLY A 143 -3.37 13.22 -6.69
C GLY A 143 -4.19 14.33 -7.35
N ARG A 144 -5.35 14.69 -6.82
CA ARG A 144 -6.19 15.79 -7.31
C ARG A 144 -6.32 16.95 -6.32
N THR A 145 -5.48 16.97 -5.30
CA THR A 145 -5.45 18.02 -4.28
C THR A 145 -4.41 19.09 -4.65
N GLU A 146 -4.71 20.35 -4.40
CA GLU A 146 -3.79 21.46 -4.63
C GLU A 146 -2.51 21.29 -3.78
N ILE A 147 -1.34 21.38 -4.40
CA ILE A 147 -0.06 21.12 -3.72
C ILE A 147 0.17 22.03 -2.51
N ASP A 148 -0.24 23.30 -2.58
CA ASP A 148 -0.15 24.23 -1.45
C ASP A 148 -0.97 23.76 -0.25
N TYR A 149 -2.11 23.12 -0.53
CA TYR A 149 -2.97 22.58 0.52
C TYR A 149 -2.44 21.24 1.04
N LEU A 150 -1.86 20.39 0.19
CA LEU A 150 -1.17 19.17 0.64
C LEU A 150 -0.02 19.47 1.61
N CYS A 151 0.74 20.55 1.35
CA CYS A 151 1.77 20.99 2.28
C CYS A 151 1.18 21.36 3.65
N GLN A 152 0.06 22.10 3.69
CA GLN A 152 -0.63 22.45 4.95
C GLN A 152 -1.16 21.19 5.67
N VAL A 153 -1.72 20.24 4.93
CA VAL A 153 -2.18 18.94 5.47
C VAL A 153 -1.01 18.19 6.09
N ALA A 154 0.14 18.10 5.41
CA ALA A 154 1.33 17.44 5.91
C ALA A 154 1.85 18.12 7.20
N GLU A 155 2.01 19.43 7.21
CA GLU A 155 2.43 20.21 8.39
C GLU A 155 1.50 19.97 9.58
N ARG A 156 0.18 20.00 9.35
CA ARG A 156 -0.80 19.78 10.40
C ARG A 156 -0.75 18.34 10.94
N ALA A 157 -0.63 17.34 10.07
CA ALA A 157 -0.54 15.94 10.48
C ALA A 157 0.75 15.63 11.26
N ILE A 158 1.90 16.20 10.84
CA ILE A 158 3.17 16.11 11.58
C ILE A 158 3.00 16.72 12.97
N ALA A 159 2.45 17.93 13.06
CA ALA A 159 2.23 18.62 14.33
C ALA A 159 1.24 17.89 15.26
N ALA A 160 0.29 17.16 14.70
CA ALA A 160 -0.65 16.32 15.43
C ALA A 160 -0.03 15.00 15.91
N GLY A 161 1.12 14.57 15.34
CA GLY A 161 1.89 13.40 15.77
C GLY A 161 1.72 12.18 14.88
N ALA A 162 1.44 12.32 13.59
CA ALA A 162 1.52 11.22 12.64
C ALA A 162 2.97 10.75 12.48
N ASP A 163 3.18 9.42 12.34
CA ASP A 163 4.48 8.81 12.09
C ASP A 163 4.71 8.56 10.59
N VAL A 164 3.63 8.34 9.85
CA VAL A 164 3.64 8.10 8.40
C VAL A 164 2.57 8.96 7.73
N LEU A 165 2.94 9.60 6.63
CA LEU A 165 2.04 10.36 5.77
C LEU A 165 1.93 9.70 4.40
N ASN A 166 0.75 9.24 4.05
CA ASN A 166 0.46 8.62 2.77
C ASN A 166 -0.29 9.60 1.86
N PHE A 167 0.15 9.69 0.60
CA PHE A 167 -0.42 10.57 -0.42
C PHE A 167 -0.91 9.73 -1.62
N PRO A 168 -2.15 9.20 -1.56
CA PRO A 168 -2.63 8.26 -2.56
C PRO A 168 -3.05 8.93 -3.88
N ASP A 169 -2.70 8.27 -4.98
CA ASP A 169 -3.37 8.43 -6.28
C ASP A 169 -4.63 7.55 -6.28
N THR A 170 -5.66 8.01 -5.58
CA THR A 170 -6.86 7.25 -5.23
C THR A 170 -7.68 6.82 -6.45
N VAL A 171 -7.60 7.55 -7.55
CA VAL A 171 -8.36 7.25 -8.78
C VAL A 171 -7.48 6.85 -9.95
N GLY A 172 -6.19 6.59 -9.71
CA GLY A 172 -5.25 6.14 -10.74
C GLY A 172 -5.12 7.13 -11.90
N TYR A 173 -5.07 8.42 -11.59
CA TYR A 173 -5.18 9.53 -12.52
C TYR A 173 -3.83 10.09 -12.99
N LEU A 174 -2.80 10.02 -12.13
CA LEU A 174 -1.53 10.68 -12.36
C LEU A 174 -0.59 9.88 -13.26
N THR A 175 0.28 10.63 -13.96
CA THR A 175 1.48 10.06 -14.60
C THR A 175 2.60 9.88 -13.58
N PRO A 176 3.65 9.08 -13.89
CA PRO A 176 4.78 8.89 -12.97
C PRO A 176 5.48 10.19 -12.57
N GLU A 177 5.66 11.10 -13.51
CA GLU A 177 6.32 12.40 -13.28
C GLU A 177 5.47 13.29 -12.36
N GLU A 178 4.15 13.37 -12.59
CA GLU A 178 3.23 14.14 -11.75
C GLU A 178 3.19 13.59 -10.33
N TYR A 179 3.18 12.25 -10.19
CA TYR A 179 3.13 11.63 -8.87
C TYR A 179 4.44 11.82 -8.10
N ALA A 180 5.59 11.68 -8.77
CA ALA A 180 6.89 11.95 -8.16
C ALA A 180 7.03 13.42 -7.72
N ASP A 181 6.48 14.37 -8.50
CA ASP A 181 6.56 15.80 -8.16
C ASP A 181 5.87 16.13 -6.84
N ILE A 182 4.78 15.45 -6.49
CA ILE A 182 4.12 15.62 -5.19
C ILE A 182 5.15 15.43 -4.05
N PHE A 183 5.91 14.35 -4.04
CA PHE A 183 6.90 14.07 -3.01
C PHE A 183 8.08 15.02 -3.04
N ILE A 184 8.54 15.41 -4.23
CA ILE A 184 9.60 16.42 -4.40
C ILE A 184 9.16 17.77 -3.80
N GLN A 185 7.92 18.18 -4.04
CA GLN A 185 7.37 19.44 -3.48
C GLN A 185 7.23 19.34 -1.95
N LEU A 186 6.72 18.23 -1.42
CA LEU A 186 6.60 18.01 0.02
C LEU A 186 7.97 18.08 0.71
N HIS A 187 8.99 17.39 0.18
CA HIS A 187 10.35 17.44 0.72
C HIS A 187 10.95 18.85 0.72
N ARG A 188 10.64 19.67 -0.30
CA ARG A 188 11.17 21.02 -0.43
C ARG A 188 10.47 22.05 0.44
N ARG A 189 9.18 21.84 0.74
CA ARG A 189 8.30 22.90 1.23
C ARG A 189 7.77 22.66 2.64
N VAL A 190 7.72 21.42 3.11
CA VAL A 190 7.12 21.09 4.41
C VAL A 190 8.19 21.02 5.49
N PRO A 191 8.21 21.95 6.46
CA PRO A 191 9.14 21.90 7.58
C PRO A 191 8.92 20.66 8.43
N GLY A 192 9.99 19.92 8.76
CA GLY A 192 9.91 18.74 9.61
C GLY A 192 9.47 17.47 8.90
N ILE A 193 9.39 17.47 7.56
CA ILE A 193 9.01 16.31 6.77
C ILE A 193 9.96 15.12 6.99
N GLU A 194 11.22 15.40 7.34
CA GLU A 194 12.24 14.40 7.67
C GLU A 194 11.98 13.63 8.98
N LYS A 195 11.01 14.07 9.79
CA LYS A 195 10.64 13.43 11.06
C LYS A 195 9.61 12.33 10.90
N VAL A 196 9.00 12.24 9.72
CA VAL A 196 7.96 11.26 9.39
C VAL A 196 8.37 10.46 8.16
N LYS A 197 7.78 9.28 7.99
CA LYS A 197 7.92 8.52 6.75
C LYS A 197 6.90 9.02 5.73
N LEU A 198 7.31 9.07 4.46
CA LEU A 198 6.40 9.30 3.35
C LEU A 198 6.00 7.96 2.74
N SER A 199 4.71 7.80 2.45
CA SER A 199 4.13 6.61 1.84
C SER A 199 3.42 6.94 0.53
N ALA A 200 3.49 6.01 -0.41
CA ALA A 200 2.85 6.09 -1.71
C ALA A 200 1.85 4.95 -1.90
N HIS A 201 0.65 5.28 -2.38
CA HIS A 201 -0.41 4.33 -2.71
C HIS A 201 -0.99 4.68 -4.08
N CYS A 202 -1.06 3.72 -5.00
CA CYS A 202 -1.49 3.98 -6.37
C CYS A 202 -2.54 2.97 -6.83
N HIS A 203 -3.67 3.49 -7.33
CA HIS A 203 -4.64 2.71 -8.11
C HIS A 203 -4.23 2.63 -9.59
N ASN A 204 -4.76 1.64 -10.32
CA ASN A 204 -4.26 1.22 -11.61
C ASN A 204 -5.20 1.57 -12.79
N ASP A 205 -6.04 2.58 -12.63
CA ASP A 205 -7.09 2.92 -13.61
C ASP A 205 -6.53 3.26 -15.01
N LEU A 206 -5.36 3.90 -15.07
CA LEU A 206 -4.63 4.16 -16.31
C LEU A 206 -3.50 3.14 -16.58
N GLY A 207 -3.38 2.07 -15.80
CA GLY A 207 -2.34 1.06 -15.98
C GLY A 207 -0.95 1.51 -15.50
N MET A 208 -0.86 2.55 -14.66
CA MET A 208 0.40 3.17 -14.26
C MET A 208 0.75 2.96 -12.78
N ALA A 209 -0.02 2.20 -12.01
CA ALA A 209 0.16 2.09 -10.57
C ALA A 209 1.58 1.69 -10.17
N VAL A 210 2.16 0.67 -10.79
CA VAL A 210 3.53 0.23 -10.51
C VAL A 210 4.55 1.29 -10.94
N ALA A 211 4.36 1.91 -12.10
CA ALA A 211 5.24 2.96 -12.61
C ALA A 211 5.22 4.19 -11.69
N ASN A 212 4.03 4.62 -11.23
CA ASN A 212 3.86 5.72 -10.28
C ASN A 212 4.54 5.40 -8.95
N THR A 213 4.35 4.19 -8.41
CA THR A 213 4.99 3.72 -7.17
C THR A 213 6.52 3.76 -7.29
N LEU A 214 7.08 3.28 -8.41
CA LEU A 214 8.53 3.31 -8.65
C LEU A 214 9.07 4.74 -8.79
N ALA A 215 8.31 5.64 -9.41
CA ALA A 215 8.66 7.07 -9.50
C ALA A 215 8.64 7.75 -8.12
N ALA A 216 7.65 7.43 -7.29
CA ALA A 216 7.61 7.91 -5.90
C ALA A 216 8.81 7.39 -5.07
N ILE A 217 9.24 6.14 -5.27
CA ILE A 217 10.45 5.60 -4.65
C ILE A 217 11.67 6.44 -5.04
N GLN A 218 11.82 6.79 -6.31
CA GLN A 218 12.92 7.66 -6.76
C GLN A 218 12.82 9.08 -6.19
N ALA A 219 11.60 9.56 -5.94
CA ALA A 219 11.35 10.86 -5.30
C ALA A 219 11.53 10.84 -3.77
N GLY A 220 11.86 9.69 -3.16
CA GLY A 220 12.29 9.62 -1.78
C GLY A 220 11.29 9.02 -0.79
N VAL A 221 10.17 8.43 -1.21
CA VAL A 221 9.23 7.78 -0.28
C VAL A 221 9.87 6.61 0.45
N ASP A 222 9.49 6.42 1.72
CA ASP A 222 10.05 5.41 2.62
C ASP A 222 9.21 4.13 2.64
N GLN A 223 7.93 4.23 2.34
CA GLN A 223 6.95 3.16 2.34
C GLN A 223 6.15 3.18 1.05
N VAL A 224 5.77 2.00 0.56
CA VAL A 224 4.83 1.86 -0.55
C VAL A 224 3.72 0.90 -0.17
N GLU A 225 2.50 1.27 -0.51
CA GLU A 225 1.31 0.46 -0.33
C GLU A 225 0.94 -0.22 -1.64
N GLY A 226 0.44 -1.44 -1.53
CA GLY A 226 -0.04 -2.19 -2.68
C GLY A 226 -0.66 -3.50 -2.26
N THR A 227 -1.02 -4.30 -3.24
CA THR A 227 -1.66 -5.60 -3.02
C THR A 227 -0.93 -6.70 -3.77
N ILE A 228 -1.05 -7.92 -3.28
CA ILE A 228 -0.61 -9.09 -4.05
C ILE A 228 -1.47 -9.22 -5.31
N ASN A 229 -0.84 -9.46 -6.44
CA ASN A 229 -1.45 -9.53 -7.77
C ASN A 229 -2.07 -8.21 -8.27
N GLY A 230 -1.93 -7.12 -7.53
CA GLY A 230 -2.52 -5.84 -7.87
C GLY A 230 -4.05 -5.80 -7.76
N ILE A 231 -4.68 -6.68 -6.99
CA ILE A 231 -6.14 -6.70 -6.80
C ILE A 231 -6.61 -5.45 -6.04
N GLY A 232 -7.88 -5.08 -6.17
CA GLY A 232 -8.47 -3.91 -5.49
C GLY A 232 -9.66 -3.33 -6.22
N GLU A 233 -10.10 -2.17 -5.76
CA GLU A 233 -11.18 -1.41 -6.39
C GLU A 233 -10.89 -1.14 -7.87
N ARG A 234 -11.92 -1.21 -8.72
CA ARG A 234 -11.90 -0.88 -10.16
C ARG A 234 -10.84 -1.68 -10.94
N ALA A 235 -9.71 -1.05 -11.30
CA ALA A 235 -8.58 -1.67 -12.02
C ALA A 235 -7.51 -2.22 -11.08
N GLY A 236 -7.69 -2.11 -9.77
CA GLY A 236 -6.78 -2.61 -8.74
C GLY A 236 -5.73 -1.61 -8.30
N ASN A 237 -4.72 -2.12 -7.62
CA ASN A 237 -3.62 -1.40 -6.97
C ASN A 237 -2.27 -1.67 -7.67
N ALA A 238 -1.23 -1.01 -7.19
CA ALA A 238 0.13 -1.42 -7.49
C ALA A 238 0.38 -2.86 -7.01
N ALA A 239 0.87 -3.72 -7.90
CA ALA A 239 1.22 -5.10 -7.57
C ALA A 239 2.56 -5.12 -6.82
N ILE A 240 2.55 -5.58 -5.57
CA ILE A 240 3.74 -5.60 -4.69
C ILE A 240 4.87 -6.42 -5.30
N GLU A 241 4.55 -7.57 -5.89
CA GLU A 241 5.54 -8.44 -6.54
C GLU A 241 6.24 -7.76 -7.72
N GLU A 242 5.54 -6.93 -8.48
CA GLU A 242 6.11 -6.19 -9.60
C GLU A 242 7.05 -5.08 -9.11
N VAL A 243 6.64 -4.33 -8.09
CA VAL A 243 7.47 -3.30 -7.46
C VAL A 243 8.74 -3.92 -6.88
N ALA A 244 8.62 -5.00 -6.10
CA ALA A 244 9.74 -5.67 -5.47
C ALA A 244 10.75 -6.22 -6.49
N MET A 245 10.25 -6.86 -7.55
CA MET A 245 11.11 -7.43 -8.57
C MET A 245 11.73 -6.37 -9.49
N ALA A 246 11.07 -5.24 -9.72
CA ALA A 246 11.68 -4.10 -10.41
C ALA A 246 12.86 -3.53 -9.60
N LEU A 247 12.69 -3.33 -8.29
CA LEU A 247 13.78 -2.89 -7.41
C LEU A 247 14.93 -3.90 -7.38
N LYS A 248 14.63 -5.19 -7.28
CA LYS A 248 15.63 -6.26 -7.29
C LYS A 248 16.42 -6.33 -8.60
N THR A 249 15.72 -6.32 -9.72
CA THR A 249 16.33 -6.45 -11.06
C THR A 249 17.12 -5.20 -11.45
N ARG A 250 16.67 -4.03 -11.03
CA ARG A 250 17.28 -2.73 -11.39
C ARG A 250 17.87 -2.02 -10.15
N GLU A 251 18.49 -2.80 -9.26
CA GLU A 251 19.05 -2.35 -7.98
C GLU A 251 20.03 -1.17 -8.15
N SER A 252 20.91 -1.25 -9.15
CA SER A 252 21.87 -0.18 -9.44
C SER A 252 21.21 1.13 -9.91
N TYR A 253 20.01 1.05 -10.50
CA TYR A 253 19.26 2.22 -10.96
C TYR A 253 18.45 2.86 -9.84
N TYR A 254 17.69 2.05 -9.08
CA TYR A 254 16.81 2.56 -8.02
C TYR A 254 17.56 2.90 -6.73
N GLN A 255 18.73 2.28 -6.47
CA GLN A 255 19.49 2.40 -5.22
C GLN A 255 18.61 2.12 -3.98
N ALA A 256 17.60 1.26 -4.16
CA ALA A 256 16.59 0.90 -3.17
C ALA A 256 16.30 -0.60 -3.22
N ALA A 257 15.95 -1.17 -2.08
CA ALA A 257 15.56 -2.58 -1.93
C ALA A 257 14.42 -2.72 -0.95
N THR A 258 13.75 -3.88 -0.98
CA THR A 258 12.75 -4.28 0.02
C THR A 258 13.28 -5.39 0.90
N THR A 259 12.56 -5.68 2.00
CA THR A 259 12.85 -6.81 2.89
C THR A 259 12.19 -8.11 2.44
N LEU A 260 11.49 -8.10 1.30
CA LEU A 260 10.71 -9.25 0.85
C LEU A 260 11.59 -10.47 0.53
N ASN A 261 11.12 -11.63 0.95
CA ASN A 261 11.65 -12.91 0.50
C ASN A 261 11.08 -13.26 -0.88
N HIS A 262 11.81 -12.94 -1.94
CA HIS A 262 11.35 -13.12 -3.33
C HIS A 262 10.94 -14.56 -3.65
N ARG A 263 11.50 -15.58 -2.97
CA ARG A 263 11.12 -16.99 -3.14
C ARG A 263 9.69 -17.32 -2.70
N GLU A 264 9.10 -16.47 -1.85
CA GLU A 264 7.72 -16.62 -1.40
C GLU A 264 6.70 -15.93 -2.34
N ILE A 265 7.14 -15.12 -3.31
CA ILE A 265 6.25 -14.34 -4.19
C ILE A 265 5.25 -15.25 -4.92
N ALA A 266 5.73 -16.25 -5.67
CA ALA A 266 4.87 -17.12 -6.46
C ALA A 266 3.88 -17.92 -5.59
N ARG A 267 4.30 -18.33 -4.38
CA ARG A 267 3.45 -19.01 -3.41
C ARG A 267 2.37 -18.09 -2.87
N THR A 268 2.73 -16.86 -2.52
CA THR A 268 1.80 -15.86 -2.00
C THR A 268 0.78 -15.46 -3.06
N SER A 269 1.22 -15.22 -4.29
CA SER A 269 0.35 -14.92 -5.43
C SER A 269 -0.71 -16.02 -5.65
N ARG A 270 -0.27 -17.29 -5.68
CA ARG A 270 -1.19 -18.44 -5.85
C ARG A 270 -2.17 -18.58 -4.70
N LEU A 271 -1.74 -18.35 -3.47
CA LEU A 271 -2.63 -18.42 -2.30
C LEU A 271 -3.70 -17.33 -2.38
N VAL A 272 -3.33 -16.09 -2.62
CA VAL A 272 -4.27 -14.98 -2.75
C VAL A 272 -5.25 -15.23 -3.91
N SER A 273 -4.75 -15.61 -5.09
CA SER A 273 -5.60 -15.94 -6.24
C SER A 273 -6.61 -17.06 -5.92
N LYS A 274 -6.17 -18.12 -5.24
CA LYS A 274 -7.03 -19.23 -4.86
C LYS A 274 -8.14 -18.82 -3.88
N LEU A 275 -7.80 -18.04 -2.84
CA LEU A 275 -8.76 -17.71 -1.78
C LEU A 275 -9.71 -16.57 -2.20
N THR A 276 -9.23 -15.62 -3.02
CA THR A 276 -10.06 -14.53 -3.53
C THR A 276 -10.89 -14.89 -4.75
N GLY A 277 -10.54 -15.97 -5.46
CA GLY A 277 -11.13 -16.32 -6.76
C GLY A 277 -10.69 -15.39 -7.90
N MET A 278 -9.80 -14.43 -7.64
CA MET A 278 -9.26 -13.52 -8.65
C MET A 278 -8.13 -14.19 -9.42
N PHE A 279 -8.40 -14.57 -10.67
CA PHE A 279 -7.41 -15.26 -11.50
C PHE A 279 -6.29 -14.33 -11.92
N VAL A 280 -5.05 -14.83 -11.84
CA VAL A 280 -3.87 -14.14 -12.39
C VAL A 280 -3.82 -14.42 -13.90
N PRO A 281 -3.85 -13.39 -14.77
CA PRO A 281 -3.71 -13.58 -16.22
C PRO A 281 -2.37 -14.25 -16.56
N GLY A 282 -2.37 -15.13 -17.55
CA GLY A 282 -1.14 -15.86 -17.94
C GLY A 282 0.04 -14.95 -18.30
N ASN A 283 -0.24 -13.78 -18.85
CA ASN A 283 0.74 -12.76 -19.21
C ASN A 283 1.03 -11.71 -18.10
N LYS A 284 0.53 -11.91 -16.89
CA LYS A 284 0.85 -11.03 -15.75
C LYS A 284 2.35 -11.05 -15.51
N ALA A 285 2.93 -9.88 -15.33
CA ALA A 285 4.36 -9.78 -15.00
C ALA A 285 4.67 -10.54 -13.69
N ILE A 286 5.84 -11.13 -13.60
CA ILE A 286 6.41 -11.85 -12.46
C ILE A 286 5.69 -13.17 -12.12
N VAL A 287 4.38 -13.17 -11.95
CA VAL A 287 3.61 -14.31 -11.39
C VAL A 287 2.71 -15.03 -12.39
N GLY A 288 2.56 -14.49 -13.60
CA GLY A 288 1.77 -15.10 -14.67
C GLY A 288 2.40 -16.40 -15.18
N ALA A 289 1.59 -17.35 -15.62
CA ALA A 289 2.07 -18.65 -16.12
C ALA A 289 3.06 -18.55 -17.31
N ASN A 290 2.95 -17.47 -18.09
CA ASN A 290 3.80 -17.23 -19.25
C ASN A 290 5.04 -16.38 -18.94
N ALA A 291 5.24 -15.96 -17.69
CA ALA A 291 6.33 -15.03 -17.33
C ALA A 291 7.73 -15.55 -17.71
N PHE A 292 7.89 -16.87 -17.79
CA PHE A 292 9.14 -17.56 -18.16
C PHE A 292 8.95 -18.51 -19.35
N ALA A 293 7.93 -18.30 -20.19
CA ALA A 293 7.65 -19.13 -21.34
C ALA A 293 8.04 -18.42 -22.65
N HIS A 294 8.69 -19.14 -23.57
CA HIS A 294 9.11 -18.64 -24.86
C HIS A 294 8.54 -19.51 -26.00
N GLU A 295 7.73 -18.92 -26.89
CA GLU A 295 7.14 -19.59 -28.04
C GLU A 295 7.95 -19.30 -29.33
N SER A 296 8.56 -18.11 -29.45
CA SER A 296 9.32 -17.73 -30.63
C SER A 296 10.61 -18.55 -30.77
N GLY A 297 10.83 -19.15 -31.96
CA GLY A 297 12.04 -19.90 -32.25
C GLY A 297 13.33 -19.07 -32.11
N ILE A 298 13.28 -17.77 -32.40
CA ILE A 298 14.43 -16.86 -32.21
C ILE A 298 14.74 -16.71 -30.70
N HIS A 299 13.72 -16.60 -29.86
CA HIS A 299 13.90 -16.50 -28.42
C HIS A 299 14.43 -17.82 -27.84
N GLN A 300 13.88 -18.96 -28.27
CA GLN A 300 14.33 -20.29 -27.85
C GLN A 300 15.79 -20.53 -28.21
N ASP A 301 16.20 -20.20 -29.45
CA ASP A 301 17.60 -20.30 -29.89
C ASP A 301 18.53 -19.40 -29.04
N GLY A 302 18.08 -18.18 -28.72
CA GLY A 302 18.81 -17.25 -27.85
C GLY A 302 19.01 -17.82 -26.45
N ILE A 303 17.94 -18.32 -25.81
CA ILE A 303 17.98 -18.91 -24.47
C ILE A 303 18.88 -20.15 -24.42
N LEU A 304 18.85 -21.01 -25.44
CA LEU A 304 19.75 -22.16 -25.53
C LEU A 304 21.21 -21.75 -25.57
N LYS A 305 21.54 -20.61 -26.17
CA LYS A 305 22.89 -20.07 -26.20
C LYS A 305 23.29 -19.40 -24.89
N HIS A 306 22.41 -18.60 -24.31
CA HIS A 306 22.62 -17.96 -23.02
C HIS A 306 21.28 -17.42 -22.47
N GLN A 307 20.92 -17.83 -21.27
CA GLN A 307 19.63 -17.50 -20.65
C GLN A 307 19.34 -15.99 -20.61
N SER A 308 20.33 -15.17 -20.27
CA SER A 308 20.17 -13.71 -20.21
C SER A 308 19.91 -13.01 -21.53
N THR A 309 19.82 -13.74 -22.67
CA THR A 309 19.48 -13.14 -23.97
C THR A 309 18.04 -12.61 -23.99
N TYR A 310 17.13 -13.28 -23.26
CA TYR A 310 15.71 -12.94 -23.20
C TYR A 310 15.10 -12.99 -21.78
N GLU A 311 15.88 -13.37 -20.76
CA GLU A 311 15.44 -13.42 -19.37
C GLU A 311 16.25 -12.46 -18.51
N ILE A 312 15.54 -11.56 -17.81
CA ILE A 312 16.13 -10.59 -16.86
C ILE A 312 15.94 -11.02 -15.40
N ILE A 313 15.13 -12.05 -15.16
CA ILE A 313 14.80 -12.62 -13.85
C ILE A 313 15.02 -14.11 -13.94
N ARG A 314 15.61 -14.70 -12.89
CA ARG A 314 15.77 -16.15 -12.80
C ARG A 314 14.60 -16.77 -12.06
N PRO A 315 14.00 -17.88 -12.56
CA PRO A 315 12.86 -18.51 -11.91
C PRO A 315 13.11 -18.96 -10.47
N GLU A 316 14.38 -19.19 -10.09
CA GLU A 316 14.79 -19.65 -8.77
C GLU A 316 14.94 -18.52 -7.74
N THR A 317 14.90 -17.26 -8.16
CA THR A 317 15.10 -16.07 -7.31
C THR A 317 13.83 -15.38 -6.97
#